data_bbd6b7a6e445cbd2954517445f64a1a2
#
_entry.id   bbd6b7a6e445cbd2954517445f64a1a2
#
_cell.length_a   1.000
_cell.length_b   1.000
_cell.length_c   1.000
_cell.angle_alpha   90.00
_cell.angle_beta   90.00
_cell.angle_gamma   90.00
#
_symmetry.space_group_name_H-M   'P 1'
#
loop_
_entity.id
_entity.type
_entity.pdbx_description
1 polymer ?
#
loop_
_entity_poly.entity_id
_entity_poly.type
_entity_poly.pdbx_seq_one_letter_code
_entity_poly.pdbx_strand_id
1 'polypeptide(L)'
;MLELARRGLADLGAAFKLRDIWWALASEDIADSHRRTMLGPIWPLLNYLLFVGTLVLVLGRGESPNFVAYVSTGMLVWLFISDVLTMSANLFSREEGFIKGTVLPISIYVMRQTLVISIRSFYALLGAVAILLYSGFAVTPALLSVLPAVFVLLLAAPAVAVLFGIAGAFFRDFQFIVVNATRLLMFITPIFWTDPGAGGLLGFLYYWNPLTHYIDIIRMPIVDGTIPTNSWTVALSVTALLLASALIALGKFNRRIVFQL
;
A
#
# COMPACT_ATOMS: atom_id res chain seq x y z
N MET A 1 6.12 27.57 -3.84
CA MET A 1 5.43 26.26 -3.88
C MET A 1 5.26 25.72 -5.30
N LEU A 2 4.68 26.50 -6.23
CA LEU A 2 4.46 26.06 -7.61
C LEU A 2 5.75 25.65 -8.34
N GLU A 3 6.86 26.36 -8.15
CA GLU A 3 8.15 26.01 -8.77
C GLU A 3 8.70 24.68 -8.24
N LEU A 4 8.55 24.39 -6.94
CA LEU A 4 8.95 23.10 -6.36
C LEU A 4 8.11 21.95 -6.92
N ALA A 5 6.80 22.13 -7.00
CA ALA A 5 5.92 21.12 -7.60
C ALA A 5 6.28 20.87 -9.09
N ARG A 6 6.62 21.92 -9.85
CA ARG A 6 7.08 21.80 -11.24
C ARG A 6 8.38 21.00 -11.37
N ARG A 7 9.33 21.19 -10.44
CA ARG A 7 10.57 20.40 -10.40
C ARG A 7 10.28 18.93 -10.05
N GLY A 8 9.38 18.68 -9.10
CA GLY A 8 8.94 17.31 -8.77
C GLY A 8 8.26 16.62 -9.95
N LEU A 9 7.39 17.32 -10.66
CA LEU A 9 6.75 16.83 -11.90
C LEU A 9 7.78 16.54 -12.99
N ALA A 10 8.82 17.37 -13.13
CA ALA A 10 9.89 17.14 -14.10
C ALA A 10 10.67 15.87 -13.80
N ASP A 11 10.97 15.58 -12.51
CA ASP A 11 11.64 14.35 -12.09
C ASP A 11 10.77 13.12 -12.36
N LEU A 12 9.48 13.18 -12.00
CA LEU A 12 8.51 12.14 -12.34
C LEU A 12 8.40 11.91 -13.85
N GLY A 13 8.28 12.98 -14.62
CA GLY A 13 8.19 12.89 -16.07
C GLY A 13 9.45 12.29 -16.71
N ALA A 14 10.63 12.59 -16.16
CA ALA A 14 11.89 11.95 -16.57
C ALA A 14 11.89 10.44 -16.24
N ALA A 15 11.41 10.05 -15.06
CA ALA A 15 11.31 8.65 -14.68
C ALA A 15 10.33 7.88 -15.57
N PHE A 16 9.19 8.48 -15.94
CA PHE A 16 8.23 7.85 -16.87
C PHE A 16 8.81 7.65 -18.28
N LYS A 17 9.65 8.55 -18.78
CA LYS A 17 10.35 8.37 -20.05
C LYS A 17 11.34 7.20 -20.01
N LEU A 18 11.87 6.92 -18.84
CA LEU A 18 12.82 5.83 -18.58
C LEU A 18 12.11 4.57 -18.00
N ARG A 19 10.85 4.35 -18.40
CA ARG A 19 10.02 3.25 -17.89
C ARG A 19 10.69 1.88 -18.02
N ASP A 20 11.42 1.65 -19.09
CA ASP A 20 12.07 0.37 -19.35
C ASP A 20 13.15 0.05 -18.29
N ILE A 21 13.78 1.10 -17.71
CA ILE A 21 14.79 0.93 -16.65
C ILE A 21 14.15 0.47 -15.36
N TRP A 22 13.15 1.18 -14.83
CA TRP A 22 12.54 0.78 -13.56
C TRP A 22 11.72 -0.50 -13.67
N TRP A 23 11.19 -0.81 -14.87
CA TRP A 23 10.56 -2.10 -15.15
C TRP A 23 11.58 -3.24 -15.10
N ALA A 24 12.73 -3.10 -15.79
CA ALA A 24 13.80 -4.10 -15.79
C ALA A 24 14.33 -4.34 -14.35
N LEU A 25 14.62 -3.26 -13.61
CA LEU A 25 15.10 -3.34 -12.23
C LEU A 25 14.06 -4.01 -11.30
N ALA A 26 12.78 -3.69 -11.43
CA ALA A 26 11.72 -4.31 -10.65
C ALA A 26 11.57 -5.81 -10.98
N SER A 27 11.70 -6.17 -12.25
CA SER A 27 11.64 -7.57 -12.70
C SER A 27 12.82 -8.38 -12.15
N GLU A 28 14.01 -7.78 -12.08
CA GLU A 28 15.19 -8.38 -11.48
C GLU A 28 15.00 -8.59 -9.97
N ASP A 29 14.48 -7.60 -9.24
CA ASP A 29 14.17 -7.72 -7.81
C ASP A 29 13.23 -8.88 -7.51
N ILE A 30 12.20 -9.04 -8.34
CA ILE A 30 11.24 -10.13 -8.18
C ILE A 30 11.90 -11.47 -8.48
N ALA A 31 12.70 -11.55 -9.54
CA ALA A 31 13.43 -12.76 -9.90
C ALA A 31 14.43 -13.15 -8.78
N ASP A 32 15.20 -12.18 -8.27
CA ASP A 32 16.20 -12.43 -7.23
C ASP A 32 15.59 -12.80 -5.88
N SER A 33 14.46 -12.17 -5.51
CA SER A 33 13.78 -12.50 -4.25
C SER A 33 13.31 -13.97 -4.18
N HIS A 34 13.20 -14.64 -5.33
CA HIS A 34 12.70 -16.01 -5.43
C HIS A 34 13.73 -17.02 -5.97
N ARG A 35 14.92 -16.57 -6.37
CA ARG A 35 15.93 -17.36 -7.10
C ARG A 35 16.42 -18.62 -6.36
N ARG A 36 16.30 -18.62 -5.01
CA ARG A 36 16.76 -19.74 -4.14
C ARG A 36 15.61 -20.43 -3.40
N THR A 37 14.36 -20.18 -3.78
CA THR A 37 13.20 -20.76 -3.10
C THR A 37 12.50 -21.76 -4.01
N MET A 38 12.07 -22.92 -3.45
CA MET A 38 11.39 -23.97 -4.23
C MET A 38 10.02 -23.52 -4.75
N LEU A 39 9.32 -22.65 -4.01
CA LEU A 39 7.96 -22.18 -4.34
C LEU A 39 7.94 -20.84 -5.08
N GLY A 40 9.09 -20.19 -5.21
CA GLY A 40 9.23 -18.98 -6.00
C GLY A 40 8.20 -17.90 -5.67
N PRO A 41 7.59 -17.28 -6.69
CA PRO A 41 6.62 -16.20 -6.53
C PRO A 41 5.28 -16.63 -5.89
N ILE A 42 5.08 -17.93 -5.61
CA ILE A 42 3.88 -18.42 -4.91
C ILE A 42 3.92 -18.09 -3.41
N TRP A 43 5.08 -17.76 -2.84
CA TRP A 43 5.21 -17.44 -1.41
C TRP A 43 4.28 -16.31 -0.93
N PRO A 44 4.10 -15.17 -1.60
CA PRO A 44 3.14 -14.16 -1.19
C PRO A 44 1.70 -14.67 -1.14
N LEU A 45 1.30 -15.51 -2.09
CA LEU A 45 0.00 -16.17 -2.11
C LEU A 45 -0.17 -17.09 -0.88
N LEU A 46 0.81 -17.95 -0.62
CA LEU A 46 0.75 -18.88 0.52
C LEU A 46 0.76 -18.14 1.85
N ASN A 47 1.60 -17.14 2.02
CA ASN A 47 1.62 -16.30 3.21
C ASN A 47 0.27 -15.64 3.46
N TYR A 48 -0.37 -15.11 2.41
CA TYR A 48 -1.70 -14.55 2.50
C TYR A 48 -2.74 -15.59 2.95
N LEU A 49 -2.77 -16.74 2.29
CA LEU A 49 -3.71 -17.82 2.60
C LEU A 49 -3.52 -18.36 4.03
N LEU A 50 -2.28 -18.58 4.45
CA LEU A 50 -1.96 -19.05 5.80
C LEU A 50 -2.37 -18.00 6.85
N PHE A 51 -2.06 -16.73 6.62
CA PHE A 51 -2.38 -15.68 7.58
C PHE A 51 -3.89 -15.45 7.71
N VAL A 52 -4.59 -15.25 6.58
CA VAL A 52 -6.05 -15.07 6.56
C VAL A 52 -6.75 -16.34 7.04
N GLY A 53 -6.30 -17.53 6.59
CA GLY A 53 -6.85 -18.81 7.04
C GLY A 53 -6.74 -18.98 8.55
N THR A 54 -5.59 -18.64 9.14
CA THR A 54 -5.41 -18.67 10.60
C THR A 54 -6.35 -17.70 11.31
N LEU A 55 -6.48 -16.47 10.82
CA LEU A 55 -7.41 -15.49 11.39
C LEU A 55 -8.86 -15.98 11.36
N VAL A 56 -9.28 -16.52 10.22
CA VAL A 56 -10.64 -17.07 10.06
C VAL A 56 -10.87 -18.27 10.99
N LEU A 57 -9.89 -19.16 11.13
CA LEU A 57 -10.01 -20.32 12.03
C LEU A 57 -10.07 -19.93 13.51
N VAL A 58 -9.33 -18.89 13.90
CA VAL A 58 -9.25 -18.46 15.31
C VAL A 58 -10.40 -17.53 15.67
N LEU A 59 -10.70 -16.54 14.84
CA LEU A 59 -11.66 -15.49 15.13
C LEU A 59 -13.06 -15.76 14.53
N GLY A 60 -13.17 -16.57 13.49
CA GLY A 60 -14.44 -16.79 12.76
C GLY A 60 -15.46 -17.71 13.47
N ARG A 61 -15.13 -18.26 14.67
CA ARG A 61 -16.06 -19.11 15.41
C ARG A 61 -17.21 -18.28 15.99
N GLY A 62 -18.42 -18.52 15.48
CA GLY A 62 -19.63 -17.81 15.94
C GLY A 62 -19.91 -16.48 15.25
N GLU A 63 -19.07 -16.09 14.28
CA GLU A 63 -19.24 -14.86 13.50
C GLU A 63 -20.22 -15.03 12.32
N SER A 64 -20.61 -13.93 11.73
CA SER A 64 -21.51 -13.91 10.57
C SER A 64 -20.90 -14.63 9.35
N PRO A 65 -21.70 -15.15 8.41
CA PRO A 65 -21.22 -15.77 7.18
C PRO A 65 -20.30 -14.87 6.36
N ASN A 66 -20.46 -13.53 6.48
CA ASN A 66 -19.65 -12.55 5.75
C ASN A 66 -18.28 -12.27 6.40
N PHE A 67 -18.03 -12.81 7.61
CA PHE A 67 -16.76 -12.55 8.34
C PHE A 67 -15.53 -12.94 7.53
N VAL A 68 -15.58 -14.06 6.82
CA VAL A 68 -14.48 -14.54 5.99
C VAL A 68 -14.15 -13.55 4.88
N ALA A 69 -15.17 -13.05 4.18
CA ALA A 69 -15.00 -12.03 3.14
C ALA A 69 -14.50 -10.71 3.72
N TYR A 70 -15.02 -10.33 4.89
CA TYR A 70 -14.64 -9.11 5.61
C TYR A 70 -13.15 -9.10 5.99
N VAL A 71 -12.67 -10.16 6.63
CA VAL A 71 -11.26 -10.29 7.03
C VAL A 71 -10.35 -10.43 5.82
N SER A 72 -10.75 -11.25 4.83
CA SER A 72 -9.96 -11.46 3.62
C SER A 72 -9.72 -10.15 2.87
N THR A 73 -10.76 -9.38 2.59
CA THR A 73 -10.63 -8.10 1.88
C THR A 73 -9.87 -7.06 2.69
N GLY A 74 -10.13 -6.95 3.99
CA GLY A 74 -9.41 -6.05 4.89
C GLY A 74 -7.91 -6.35 4.94
N MET A 75 -7.56 -7.62 5.07
CA MET A 75 -6.15 -8.07 5.09
C MET A 75 -5.44 -7.86 3.77
N LEU A 76 -6.11 -8.06 2.63
CA LEU A 76 -5.51 -7.81 1.32
C LEU A 76 -5.04 -6.35 1.20
N VAL A 77 -5.93 -5.41 1.52
CA VAL A 77 -5.62 -3.97 1.46
C VAL A 77 -4.59 -3.60 2.50
N TRP A 78 -4.69 -4.16 3.72
CA TRP A 78 -3.74 -3.90 4.79
C TRP A 78 -2.32 -4.33 4.45
N LEU A 79 -2.13 -5.54 3.89
CA LEU A 79 -0.81 -6.02 3.51
C LEU A 79 -0.16 -5.12 2.46
N PHE A 80 -0.93 -4.64 1.47
CA PHE A 80 -0.44 -3.66 0.51
C PHE A 80 0.01 -2.36 1.21
N ILE A 81 -0.84 -1.78 2.07
CA ILE A 81 -0.53 -0.56 2.81
C ILE A 81 0.72 -0.76 3.69
N SER A 82 0.78 -1.88 4.41
CA SER A 82 1.90 -2.24 5.28
C SER A 82 3.23 -2.33 4.52
N ASP A 83 3.22 -2.98 3.34
CA ASP A 83 4.39 -3.08 2.48
C ASP A 83 4.81 -1.70 1.96
N VAL A 84 3.85 -0.87 1.52
CA VAL A 84 4.12 0.51 1.08
C VAL A 84 4.78 1.31 2.20
N LEU A 85 4.23 1.29 3.42
CA LEU A 85 4.77 2.05 4.55
C LEU A 85 6.17 1.58 4.94
N THR A 86 6.33 0.28 5.16
CA THR A 86 7.57 -0.29 5.73
C THR A 86 8.72 -0.29 4.74
N MET A 87 8.46 -0.64 3.48
CA MET A 87 9.52 -0.65 2.45
C MET A 87 9.93 0.76 2.03
N SER A 88 9.01 1.73 2.10
CA SER A 88 9.31 3.12 1.75
C SER A 88 10.21 3.81 2.76
N ALA A 89 10.11 3.44 4.03
CA ALA A 89 10.85 4.09 5.11
C ALA A 89 12.39 3.97 4.98
N ASN A 90 12.88 2.97 4.26
CA ASN A 90 14.32 2.77 4.01
C ASN A 90 14.68 2.78 2.51
N LEU A 91 13.77 3.22 1.64
CA LEU A 91 13.93 3.14 0.19
C LEU A 91 15.27 3.72 -0.28
N PHE A 92 15.55 4.98 0.00
CA PHE A 92 16.73 5.64 -0.52
C PHE A 92 18.02 5.16 0.17
N SER A 93 17.97 4.84 1.46
CA SER A 93 19.14 4.27 2.17
C SER A 93 19.54 2.90 1.63
N ARG A 94 18.56 2.07 1.26
CA ARG A 94 18.82 0.76 0.65
C ARG A 94 19.43 0.89 -0.74
N GLU A 95 19.05 1.91 -1.49
CA GLU A 95 19.51 2.16 -2.86
C GLU A 95 20.72 3.12 -2.91
N GLU A 96 21.37 3.43 -1.79
CA GLU A 96 22.46 4.41 -1.67
C GLU A 96 23.56 4.21 -2.72
N GLY A 97 24.02 2.96 -2.90
CA GLY A 97 25.07 2.62 -3.87
C GLY A 97 24.66 2.94 -5.32
N PHE A 98 23.41 2.65 -5.68
CA PHE A 98 22.86 2.98 -7.00
C PHE A 98 22.67 4.49 -7.18
N ILE A 99 22.13 5.17 -6.17
CA ILE A 99 21.87 6.62 -6.21
C ILE A 99 23.18 7.40 -6.36
N LYS A 100 24.25 7.00 -5.66
CA LYS A 100 25.56 7.64 -5.75
C LYS A 100 26.32 7.27 -7.02
N GLY A 101 26.11 6.07 -7.56
CA GLY A 101 26.80 5.56 -8.74
C GLY A 101 26.18 5.92 -10.09
N THR A 102 24.95 6.44 -10.12
CA THR A 102 24.22 6.70 -11.38
C THR A 102 23.57 8.08 -11.38
N VAL A 103 23.39 8.64 -12.59
CA VAL A 103 22.69 9.94 -12.79
C VAL A 103 21.25 9.64 -13.24
N LEU A 104 20.46 9.01 -12.36
CA LEU A 104 19.06 8.68 -12.64
C LEU A 104 18.12 9.57 -11.81
N PRO A 105 16.92 9.90 -12.33
CA PRO A 105 15.88 10.55 -11.54
C PRO A 105 15.54 9.74 -10.29
N ILE A 106 15.38 10.41 -9.16
CA ILE A 106 15.06 9.77 -7.87
C ILE A 106 13.72 9.01 -7.95
N SER A 107 12.78 9.50 -8.75
CA SER A 107 11.50 8.85 -8.98
C SER A 107 11.59 7.46 -9.63
N ILE A 108 12.73 7.08 -10.25
CA ILE A 108 12.93 5.72 -10.78
C ILE A 108 12.88 4.69 -9.65
N TYR A 109 13.53 4.96 -8.53
CA TYR A 109 13.55 4.06 -7.36
C TYR A 109 12.17 3.94 -6.73
N VAL A 110 11.41 5.03 -6.72
CA VAL A 110 10.01 5.06 -6.26
C VAL A 110 9.12 4.18 -7.15
N MET A 111 9.22 4.34 -8.48
CA MET A 111 8.43 3.56 -9.44
C MET A 111 8.80 2.06 -9.38
N ARG A 112 10.11 1.74 -9.33
CA ARG A 112 10.62 0.38 -9.14
C ARG A 112 9.99 -0.27 -7.91
N GLN A 113 10.08 0.37 -6.73
CA GLN A 113 9.54 -0.18 -5.50
C GLN A 113 8.01 -0.34 -5.55
N THR A 114 7.30 0.69 -6.04
CA THR A 114 5.83 0.63 -6.18
C THR A 114 5.41 -0.55 -7.06
N LEU A 115 6.12 -0.79 -8.17
CA LEU A 115 5.85 -1.91 -9.05
C LEU A 115 6.10 -3.26 -8.36
N VAL A 116 7.21 -3.41 -7.63
CA VAL A 116 7.53 -4.64 -6.87
C VAL A 116 6.43 -4.95 -5.86
N ILE A 117 5.99 -3.93 -5.08
CA ILE A 117 4.91 -4.09 -4.11
C ILE A 117 3.60 -4.47 -4.81
N SER A 118 3.27 -3.82 -5.93
CA SER A 118 2.04 -4.09 -6.69
C SER A 118 2.00 -5.52 -7.22
N ILE A 119 3.12 -6.04 -7.72
CA ILE A 119 3.22 -7.42 -8.21
C ILE A 119 3.08 -8.42 -7.06
N ARG A 120 3.73 -8.18 -5.91
CA ARG A 120 3.54 -9.02 -4.71
C ARG A 120 2.09 -9.06 -4.26
N SER A 121 1.44 -7.89 -4.23
CA SER A 121 0.02 -7.78 -3.85
C SER A 121 -0.91 -8.44 -4.85
N PHE A 122 -0.53 -8.52 -6.13
CA PHE A 122 -1.29 -9.28 -7.13
C PHE A 122 -1.34 -10.78 -6.80
N TYR A 123 -0.25 -11.37 -6.30
CA TYR A 123 -0.29 -12.76 -5.84
C TYR A 123 -1.19 -12.94 -4.60
N ALA A 124 -1.17 -11.97 -3.65
CA ALA A 124 -2.08 -11.98 -2.51
C ALA A 124 -3.55 -11.82 -2.96
N LEU A 125 -3.80 -11.00 -3.99
CA LEU A 125 -5.14 -10.84 -4.60
C LEU A 125 -5.67 -12.17 -5.15
N LEU A 126 -4.85 -12.99 -5.80
CA LEU A 126 -5.27 -14.33 -6.25
C LEU A 126 -5.75 -15.19 -5.07
N GLY A 127 -5.06 -15.10 -3.94
CA GLY A 127 -5.48 -15.78 -2.70
C GLY A 127 -6.79 -15.23 -2.14
N ALA A 128 -6.95 -13.91 -2.15
CA ALA A 128 -8.20 -13.26 -1.72
C ALA A 128 -9.37 -13.68 -2.60
N VAL A 129 -9.20 -13.68 -3.92
CA VAL A 129 -10.22 -14.12 -4.88
C VAL A 129 -10.60 -15.58 -4.63
N ALA A 130 -9.63 -16.47 -4.39
CA ALA A 130 -9.92 -17.89 -4.07
C ALA A 130 -10.76 -18.02 -2.78
N ILE A 131 -10.43 -17.27 -1.73
CA ILE A 131 -11.22 -17.27 -0.47
C ILE A 131 -12.62 -16.72 -0.71
N LEU A 132 -12.76 -15.62 -1.47
CA LEU A 132 -14.05 -15.00 -1.77
C LEU A 132 -14.96 -15.95 -2.57
N LEU A 133 -14.41 -16.62 -3.58
CA LEU A 133 -15.16 -17.62 -4.35
C LEU A 133 -15.63 -18.78 -3.48
N TYR A 134 -14.79 -19.21 -2.53
CA TYR A 134 -15.17 -20.25 -1.58
C TYR A 134 -16.25 -19.80 -0.58
N SER A 135 -16.22 -18.55 -0.16
CA SER A 135 -17.20 -17.96 0.78
C SER A 135 -18.57 -17.69 0.16
N GLY A 136 -18.72 -17.79 -1.17
CA GLY A 136 -19.98 -17.59 -1.85
C GLY A 136 -20.46 -16.12 -1.83
N PHE A 137 -19.56 -15.15 -1.94
CA PHE A 137 -19.91 -13.74 -1.94
C PHE A 137 -20.86 -13.37 -3.10
N ALA A 138 -21.75 -12.39 -2.86
CA ALA A 138 -22.69 -11.96 -3.88
C ALA A 138 -22.04 -11.02 -4.91
N VAL A 139 -22.24 -11.29 -6.19
CA VAL A 139 -21.83 -10.40 -7.27
C VAL A 139 -22.86 -9.27 -7.42
N THR A 140 -22.46 -8.06 -7.03
CA THR A 140 -23.32 -6.86 -7.10
C THR A 140 -22.73 -5.82 -8.06
N PRO A 141 -23.53 -4.89 -8.60
CA PRO A 141 -23.01 -3.78 -9.42
C PRO A 141 -21.98 -2.90 -8.70
N ALA A 142 -22.03 -2.86 -7.37
CA ALA A 142 -21.07 -2.12 -6.54
C ALA A 142 -19.61 -2.61 -6.74
N LEU A 143 -19.40 -3.87 -7.15
CA LEU A 143 -18.07 -4.42 -7.45
C LEU A 143 -17.32 -3.63 -8.53
N LEU A 144 -18.03 -2.95 -9.43
CA LEU A 144 -17.39 -2.08 -10.43
C LEU A 144 -16.61 -0.93 -9.78
N SER A 145 -17.00 -0.51 -8.57
CA SER A 145 -16.27 0.54 -7.83
C SER A 145 -14.94 0.07 -7.24
N VAL A 146 -14.69 -1.24 -7.17
CA VAL A 146 -13.41 -1.79 -6.68
C VAL A 146 -12.26 -1.44 -7.63
N LEU A 147 -12.49 -1.40 -8.94
CA LEU A 147 -11.45 -1.05 -9.91
C LEU A 147 -10.89 0.37 -9.69
N PRO A 148 -11.72 1.45 -9.64
CA PRO A 148 -11.21 2.76 -9.31
C PRO A 148 -10.67 2.86 -7.87
N ALA A 149 -11.18 2.07 -6.91
CA ALA A 149 -10.63 2.03 -5.55
C ALA A 149 -9.18 1.49 -5.52
N VAL A 150 -8.92 0.40 -6.22
CA VAL A 150 -7.56 -0.13 -6.40
C VAL A 150 -6.67 0.91 -7.09
N PHE A 151 -7.17 1.62 -8.10
CA PHE A 151 -6.42 2.67 -8.76
C PHE A 151 -6.04 3.81 -7.79
N VAL A 152 -6.95 4.26 -6.92
CA VAL A 152 -6.66 5.27 -5.89
C VAL A 152 -5.58 4.78 -4.92
N LEU A 153 -5.65 3.52 -4.50
CA LEU A 153 -4.66 2.90 -3.62
C LEU A 153 -3.27 2.84 -4.29
N LEU A 154 -3.21 2.40 -5.56
CA LEU A 154 -1.98 2.36 -6.34
C LEU A 154 -1.41 3.76 -6.61
N LEU A 155 -2.26 4.77 -6.76
CA LEU A 155 -1.85 6.16 -6.98
C LEU A 155 -1.28 6.80 -5.69
N ALA A 156 -1.77 6.41 -4.52
CA ALA A 156 -1.25 6.88 -3.23
C ALA A 156 0.13 6.29 -2.90
N ALA A 157 0.42 5.06 -3.33
CA ALA A 157 1.64 4.33 -2.99
C ALA A 157 2.94 5.09 -3.35
N PRO A 158 3.17 5.59 -4.57
CA PRO A 158 4.37 6.34 -4.91
C PRO A 158 4.50 7.65 -4.12
N ALA A 159 3.39 8.30 -3.76
CA ALA A 159 3.44 9.49 -2.93
C ALA A 159 3.93 9.19 -1.51
N VAL A 160 3.44 8.12 -0.91
CA VAL A 160 3.94 7.62 0.39
C VAL A 160 5.41 7.23 0.26
N ALA A 161 5.80 6.53 -0.81
CA ALA A 161 7.19 6.11 -1.03
C ALA A 161 8.16 7.30 -1.10
N VAL A 162 7.76 8.40 -1.74
CA VAL A 162 8.54 9.64 -1.76
C VAL A 162 8.68 10.23 -0.36
N LEU A 163 7.55 10.42 0.34
CA LEU A 163 7.53 11.11 1.64
C LEU A 163 8.29 10.32 2.71
N PHE A 164 8.02 9.02 2.80
CA PHE A 164 8.65 8.13 3.77
C PHE A 164 10.12 7.86 3.41
N GLY A 165 10.44 7.70 2.13
CA GLY A 165 11.81 7.56 1.68
C GLY A 165 12.67 8.78 2.00
N ILE A 166 12.15 9.99 1.78
CA ILE A 166 12.83 11.23 2.19
C ILE A 166 13.00 11.26 3.71
N ALA A 167 11.94 11.01 4.48
CA ALA A 167 12.04 10.99 5.94
C ALA A 167 13.10 9.98 6.42
N GLY A 168 13.14 8.77 5.86
CA GLY A 168 14.12 7.75 6.21
C GLY A 168 15.56 8.09 5.80
N ALA A 169 15.75 8.81 4.69
CA ALA A 169 17.08 9.29 4.29
C ALA A 169 17.65 10.34 5.27
N PHE A 170 16.79 11.16 5.89
CA PHE A 170 17.20 12.16 6.87
C PHE A 170 17.26 11.63 8.31
N PHE A 171 16.47 10.61 8.64
CA PHE A 171 16.35 10.01 9.98
C PHE A 171 16.48 8.49 9.89
N ARG A 172 17.65 7.95 10.18
CA ARG A 172 17.93 6.50 10.10
C ARG A 172 17.00 5.64 10.95
N ASP A 173 16.57 6.15 12.10
CA ASP A 173 15.68 5.42 13.01
C ASP A 173 14.21 5.42 12.54
N PHE A 174 13.88 6.23 11.52
CA PHE A 174 12.52 6.33 11.00
C PHE A 174 11.95 4.98 10.55
N GLN A 175 12.78 4.13 9.93
CA GLN A 175 12.36 2.78 9.53
C GLN A 175 11.86 1.93 10.71
N PHE A 176 12.54 2.00 11.86
CA PHE A 176 12.12 1.26 13.06
C PHE A 176 10.82 1.79 13.64
N ILE A 177 10.65 3.11 13.62
CA ILE A 177 9.39 3.76 14.05
C ILE A 177 8.25 3.30 13.14
N VAL A 178 8.43 3.34 11.81
CA VAL A 178 7.40 2.94 10.85
C VAL A 178 7.03 1.47 11.01
N VAL A 179 8.01 0.56 11.11
CA VAL A 179 7.74 -0.88 11.29
C VAL A 179 6.93 -1.14 12.55
N ASN A 180 7.29 -0.52 13.69
CA ASN A 180 6.55 -0.70 14.93
C ASN A 180 5.17 -0.02 14.89
N ALA A 181 5.08 1.20 14.34
CA ALA A 181 3.81 1.89 14.15
C ALA A 181 2.85 1.08 13.25
N THR A 182 3.33 0.50 12.16
CA THR A 182 2.52 -0.33 11.27
C THR A 182 1.94 -1.55 11.99
N ARG A 183 2.71 -2.19 12.89
CA ARG A 183 2.18 -3.31 13.72
C ARG A 183 1.04 -2.85 14.63
N LEU A 184 1.17 -1.69 15.26
CA LEU A 184 0.11 -1.13 16.12
C LEU A 184 -1.11 -0.70 15.29
N LEU A 185 -0.87 -0.06 14.14
CA LEU A 185 -1.93 0.38 13.23
C LEU A 185 -2.79 -0.78 12.73
N MET A 186 -2.23 -2.01 12.60
CA MET A 186 -3.00 -3.19 12.23
C MET A 186 -4.14 -3.49 13.21
N PHE A 187 -3.92 -3.26 14.51
CA PHE A 187 -4.96 -3.47 15.53
C PHE A 187 -5.91 -2.29 15.68
N ILE A 188 -5.41 -1.08 15.40
CA ILE A 188 -6.20 0.16 15.46
C ILE A 188 -7.15 0.26 14.25
N THR A 189 -6.73 -0.28 13.10
CA THR A 189 -7.53 -0.28 11.88
C THR A 189 -8.52 -1.44 11.90
N PRO A 190 -9.80 -1.25 11.49
CA PRO A 190 -10.84 -2.28 11.55
C PRO A 190 -10.65 -3.35 10.47
N ILE A 191 -9.66 -4.22 10.64
CA ILE A 191 -9.36 -5.31 9.71
C ILE A 191 -10.14 -6.56 10.09
N PHE A 192 -10.16 -6.88 11.39
CA PHE A 192 -10.82 -8.06 11.97
C PHE A 192 -11.84 -7.72 13.07
N TRP A 193 -12.19 -6.47 13.22
CA TRP A 193 -13.28 -6.01 14.06
C TRP A 193 -14.17 -5.06 13.24
N THR A 194 -15.47 -5.04 13.53
CA THR A 194 -16.47 -4.26 12.80
C THR A 194 -16.70 -2.91 13.48
N ASP A 195 -17.41 -2.01 12.80
CA ASP A 195 -17.80 -0.71 13.37
C ASP A 195 -18.53 -0.93 14.72
N PRO A 196 -18.01 -0.37 15.83
CA PRO A 196 -18.62 -0.50 17.16
C PRO A 196 -19.86 0.37 17.34
N GLY A 197 -20.33 1.06 16.29
CA GLY A 197 -21.36 2.08 16.37
C GLY A 197 -20.81 3.45 16.82
N ALA A 198 -21.69 4.44 16.82
CA ALA A 198 -21.32 5.82 17.16
C ALA A 198 -21.05 5.98 18.66
N GLY A 199 -19.83 5.67 19.12
CA GLY A 199 -19.44 5.93 20.50
C GLY A 199 -18.10 5.35 20.91
N GLY A 200 -17.47 6.03 21.88
CA GLY A 200 -16.21 5.59 22.51
C GLY A 200 -14.96 5.70 21.63
N LEU A 201 -13.84 5.20 22.15
CA LEU A 201 -12.53 5.25 21.50
C LEU A 201 -12.50 4.49 20.15
N LEU A 202 -13.15 3.34 20.08
CA LEU A 202 -13.17 2.52 18.85
C LEU A 202 -13.91 3.24 17.72
N GLY A 203 -15.05 3.90 18.00
CA GLY A 203 -15.75 4.70 17.00
C GLY A 203 -14.89 5.87 16.50
N PHE A 204 -14.20 6.57 17.43
CA PHE A 204 -13.24 7.60 17.03
C PHE A 204 -12.15 7.04 16.12
N LEU A 205 -11.51 5.92 16.46
CA LEU A 205 -10.47 5.27 15.66
C LEU A 205 -11.00 4.82 14.30
N TYR A 206 -12.25 4.33 14.24
CA TYR A 206 -12.87 3.92 12.97
C TYR A 206 -13.00 5.11 12.00
N TYR A 207 -13.63 6.19 12.45
CA TYR A 207 -13.98 7.31 11.58
C TYR A 207 -12.83 8.27 11.27
N TRP A 208 -11.85 8.39 12.16
CA TRP A 208 -10.73 9.33 11.99
C TRP A 208 -9.47 8.69 11.40
N ASN A 209 -9.39 7.37 11.31
CA ASN A 209 -8.27 6.69 10.71
C ASN A 209 -8.40 6.68 9.17
N PRO A 210 -7.52 7.38 8.43
CA PRO A 210 -7.61 7.39 6.96
C PRO A 210 -7.44 6.00 6.35
N LEU A 211 -6.72 5.08 7.00
CA LEU A 211 -6.50 3.73 6.51
C LEU A 211 -7.79 2.90 6.48
N THR A 212 -8.72 3.17 7.43
CA THR A 212 -10.06 2.57 7.41
C THR A 212 -10.77 2.86 6.09
N HIS A 213 -10.73 4.11 5.64
CA HIS A 213 -11.42 4.54 4.42
C HIS A 213 -10.82 3.91 3.16
N TYR A 214 -9.50 3.70 3.09
CA TYR A 214 -8.87 2.94 1.99
C TYR A 214 -9.30 1.47 1.98
N ILE A 215 -9.50 0.87 3.14
CA ILE A 215 -10.02 -0.49 3.23
C ILE A 215 -11.50 -0.51 2.80
N ASP A 216 -12.31 0.40 3.29
CA ASP A 216 -13.75 0.41 3.08
C ASP A 216 -14.15 0.62 1.63
N ILE A 217 -13.46 1.46 0.85
CA ILE A 217 -13.75 1.65 -0.59
C ILE A 217 -13.55 0.39 -1.41
N ILE A 218 -12.80 -0.61 -0.90
CA ILE A 218 -12.61 -1.92 -1.53
C ILE A 218 -13.51 -2.97 -0.88
N ARG A 219 -13.62 -2.97 0.45
CA ARG A 219 -14.31 -3.99 1.23
C ARG A 219 -15.83 -3.90 1.13
N MET A 220 -16.42 -2.71 1.35
CA MET A 220 -17.87 -2.57 1.38
C MET A 220 -18.58 -2.96 0.08
N PRO A 221 -18.03 -2.63 -1.12
CA PRO A 221 -18.59 -3.14 -2.37
C PRO A 221 -18.57 -4.66 -2.50
N ILE A 222 -17.60 -5.34 -1.88
CA ILE A 222 -17.45 -6.80 -1.95
C ILE A 222 -18.31 -7.48 -0.90
N VAL A 223 -18.32 -6.96 0.34
CA VAL A 223 -19.00 -7.62 1.49
C VAL A 223 -20.46 -7.22 1.60
N ASP A 224 -20.74 -5.92 1.48
CA ASP A 224 -22.08 -5.34 1.73
C ASP A 224 -22.80 -4.97 0.42
N GLY A 225 -22.12 -5.01 -0.72
CA GLY A 225 -22.68 -4.60 -2.00
C GLY A 225 -23.01 -3.10 -2.09
N THR A 226 -22.40 -2.26 -1.26
CA THR A 226 -22.66 -0.84 -1.15
C THR A 226 -21.44 0.01 -1.49
N ILE A 227 -21.64 1.24 -1.96
CA ILE A 227 -20.57 2.18 -2.26
C ILE A 227 -20.44 3.20 -1.13
N PRO A 228 -19.36 3.18 -0.32
CA PRO A 228 -19.18 4.07 0.83
C PRO A 228 -18.75 5.47 0.39
N THR A 229 -19.69 6.38 0.11
CA THR A 229 -19.40 7.73 -0.40
C THR A 229 -18.50 8.55 0.53
N ASN A 230 -18.71 8.45 1.85
CA ASN A 230 -17.86 9.15 2.83
C ASN A 230 -16.40 8.64 2.77
N SER A 231 -16.21 7.34 2.69
CA SER A 231 -14.86 6.76 2.60
C SER A 231 -14.17 7.13 1.28
N TRP A 232 -14.92 7.25 0.20
CA TRP A 232 -14.42 7.76 -1.08
C TRP A 232 -13.93 9.20 -0.97
N THR A 233 -14.70 10.08 -0.35
CA THR A 233 -14.30 11.50 -0.18
C THR A 233 -13.03 11.62 0.65
N VAL A 234 -12.90 10.86 1.74
CA VAL A 234 -11.70 10.87 2.57
C VAL A 234 -10.50 10.29 1.82
N ALA A 235 -10.64 9.12 1.20
CA ALA A 235 -9.55 8.47 0.46
C ALA A 235 -9.01 9.35 -0.68
N LEU A 236 -9.89 9.98 -1.47
CA LEU A 236 -9.51 10.90 -2.54
C LEU A 236 -8.83 12.16 -2.00
N SER A 237 -9.34 12.74 -0.92
CA SER A 237 -8.76 13.94 -0.29
C SER A 237 -7.36 13.66 0.26
N VAL A 238 -7.20 12.53 0.95
CA VAL A 238 -5.90 12.11 1.50
C VAL A 238 -4.91 11.80 0.36
N THR A 239 -5.35 11.10 -0.69
CA THR A 239 -4.52 10.81 -1.87
C THR A 239 -4.07 12.10 -2.55
N ALA A 240 -4.96 13.07 -2.74
CA ALA A 240 -4.61 14.37 -3.33
C ALA A 240 -3.59 15.13 -2.47
N LEU A 241 -3.76 15.12 -1.15
CA LEU A 241 -2.84 15.74 -0.21
C LEU A 241 -1.45 15.07 -0.24
N LEU A 242 -1.42 13.71 -0.25
CA LEU A 242 -0.18 12.95 -0.35
C LEU A 242 0.57 13.26 -1.66
N LEU A 243 -0.14 13.27 -2.80
CA LEU A 243 0.44 13.59 -4.10
C LEU A 243 1.00 15.02 -4.14
N ALA A 244 0.25 16.01 -3.67
CA ALA A 244 0.70 17.40 -3.62
C ALA A 244 1.94 17.54 -2.73
N SER A 245 1.93 16.92 -1.55
CA SER A 245 3.05 16.94 -0.61
C SER A 245 4.28 16.24 -1.17
N ALA A 246 4.11 15.10 -1.83
CA ALA A 246 5.19 14.35 -2.47
C ALA A 246 5.85 15.12 -3.61
N LEU A 247 5.07 15.79 -4.46
CA LEU A 247 5.60 16.65 -5.54
C LEU A 247 6.44 17.79 -5.01
N ILE A 248 5.97 18.46 -3.96
CA ILE A 248 6.71 19.55 -3.31
C ILE A 248 7.99 19.02 -2.66
N ALA A 249 7.89 17.87 -1.97
CA ALA A 249 9.03 17.23 -1.32
C ALA A 249 10.10 16.79 -2.33
N LEU A 250 9.71 16.14 -3.43
CA LEU A 250 10.62 15.81 -4.54
C LEU A 250 11.32 17.05 -5.08
N GLY A 251 10.58 18.10 -5.39
CA GLY A 251 11.17 19.33 -5.92
C GLY A 251 12.14 20.02 -4.97
N LYS A 252 11.94 19.86 -3.65
CA LYS A 252 12.78 20.46 -2.61
C LYS A 252 14.01 19.63 -2.27
N PHE A 253 13.86 18.31 -2.18
CA PHE A 253 14.85 17.42 -1.59
C PHE A 253 15.60 16.55 -2.60
N ASN A 254 15.17 16.45 -3.87
CA ASN A 254 15.77 15.60 -4.89
C ASN A 254 17.32 15.65 -4.87
N ARG A 255 17.90 16.85 -4.97
CA ARG A 255 19.36 17.01 -4.94
C ARG A 255 19.98 16.73 -3.55
N ARG A 256 19.25 16.99 -2.47
CA ARG A 256 19.77 16.83 -1.11
C ARG A 256 19.85 15.38 -0.66
N ILE A 257 18.98 14.51 -1.18
CA ILE A 257 18.97 13.08 -0.87
C ILE A 257 20.35 12.47 -1.18
N VAL A 258 20.94 12.77 -2.33
CA VAL A 258 22.24 12.24 -2.76
C VAL A 258 23.38 12.60 -1.78
N PHE A 259 23.30 13.78 -1.14
CA PHE A 259 24.29 14.23 -0.16
C PHE A 259 24.02 13.77 1.26
N GLN A 260 22.80 13.29 1.55
CA GLN A 260 22.37 12.87 2.87
C GLN A 260 22.59 11.37 3.10
N LEU A 261 22.62 10.61 2.03
CA LEU A 261 22.98 9.18 2.02
C LEU A 261 24.49 9.00 2.15
#